data_a272d70e141b1b476aac4eb267cf690c
#
_entry.id   a272d70e141b1b476aac4eb267cf690c
#
_cell.length_a   1.000
_cell.length_b   1.000
_cell.length_c   1.000
_cell.angle_alpha   90.00
_cell.angle_beta   90.00
_cell.angle_gamma   90.00
#
_symmetry.space_group_name_H-M   'P 1'
#
loop_
_entity.id
_entity.type
_entity.pdbx_description
1 polymer ?
#
loop_
_entity_poly.entity_id
_entity_poly.type
_entity_poly.pdbx_seq_one_letter_code
_entity_poly.pdbx_strand_id
1 'polypeptide(L)'
;MNKLLICMAVACVTAFNAAAQSFSAATYNIRQLNAKDTAEGNGWERRLPVISSLIRFHDFDIFGAQEVFHSQLQGMLAALPGYDYVGVGRDDGAAGGEYSAIFYKRGRFRLLDSGHFWLSEDPSKPGKGWDAKYVRICTWGRFYDRQSRQRFWFFTTHTDHRGEQAQAESCRLILAKIEELCRGERVILTGDFNVGETSRSYAILRDSGILSDTYDTAEIRYAETGTENW
;
A
#
# COMPACT_ATOMS: atom_id res chain seq x y z
N MET A 1 48.72 25.57 52.16
CA MET A 1 48.71 24.36 51.27
C MET A 1 47.28 24.10 50.82
N ASN A 2 46.86 24.63 49.69
CA ASN A 2 45.50 24.45 49.15
C ASN A 2 45.50 23.20 48.26
N LYS A 3 44.71 22.18 48.65
CA LYS A 3 44.46 21.03 47.81
C LYS A 3 43.28 21.33 46.86
N LEU A 4 43.58 21.47 45.58
CA LEU A 4 42.62 21.60 44.53
C LEU A 4 42.05 20.21 44.21
N LEU A 5 40.75 19.95 44.51
CA LEU A 5 40.01 18.76 44.08
C LEU A 5 39.52 18.98 42.65
N ILE A 6 40.12 18.25 41.71
CA ILE A 6 39.62 18.20 40.31
C ILE A 6 38.58 17.10 40.24
N CYS A 7 37.28 17.45 40.14
CA CYS A 7 36.22 16.52 39.82
C CYS A 7 36.23 16.31 38.29
N MET A 8 36.73 15.14 37.85
CA MET A 8 36.53 14.66 36.48
C MET A 8 35.09 14.14 36.33
N ALA A 9 34.26 14.91 35.65
CA ALA A 9 32.95 14.43 35.19
C ALA A 9 33.15 13.51 33.98
N VAL A 10 32.99 12.20 34.16
CA VAL A 10 32.97 11.22 33.09
C VAL A 10 31.62 11.31 32.44
N ALA A 11 31.51 11.99 31.28
CA ALA A 11 30.32 11.96 30.46
C ALA A 11 30.25 10.60 29.74
N CYS A 12 29.42 9.67 30.26
CA CYS A 12 29.05 8.47 29.54
C CYS A 12 28.21 8.85 28.32
N VAL A 13 28.84 8.97 27.16
CA VAL A 13 28.14 9.05 25.88
C VAL A 13 27.67 7.63 25.56
N THR A 14 26.44 7.29 25.95
CA THR A 14 25.76 6.10 25.44
C THR A 14 25.47 6.37 23.97
N ALA A 15 26.28 5.81 23.08
CA ALA A 15 25.93 5.70 21.67
C ALA A 15 24.68 4.83 21.55
N PHE A 16 23.51 5.44 21.44
CA PHE A 16 22.33 4.74 20.97
C PHE A 16 22.61 4.31 19.53
N ASN A 17 22.96 3.05 19.33
CA ASN A 17 22.84 2.41 18.03
C ASN A 17 21.34 2.41 17.69
N ALA A 18 20.91 3.42 16.97
CA ALA A 18 19.61 3.40 16.30
C ALA A 18 19.70 2.33 15.20
N ALA A 19 19.47 1.07 15.56
CA ALA A 19 19.19 0.05 14.56
C ALA A 19 18.05 0.61 13.71
N ALA A 20 18.27 0.67 12.40
CA ALA A 20 17.23 1.11 11.47
C ALA A 20 16.00 0.22 11.68
N GLN A 21 14.95 0.79 12.27
CA GLN A 21 13.74 0.03 12.53
C GLN A 21 12.99 -0.12 11.21
N SER A 22 13.09 -1.30 10.62
CA SER A 22 12.36 -1.68 9.41
C SER A 22 10.92 -2.07 9.73
N PHE A 23 10.07 -2.01 8.74
CA PHE A 23 8.74 -2.60 8.79
C PHE A 23 8.46 -3.36 7.50
N SER A 24 7.55 -4.33 7.55
CA SER A 24 7.14 -5.08 6.38
C SER A 24 5.95 -4.40 5.69
N ALA A 25 6.14 -4.07 4.40
CA ALA A 25 5.09 -3.56 3.53
C ALA A 25 4.77 -4.60 2.45
N ALA A 26 3.49 -4.74 2.09
CA ALA A 26 3.06 -5.69 1.08
C ALA A 26 1.97 -5.12 0.15
N THR A 27 1.77 -5.79 -0.98
CA THR A 27 0.58 -5.66 -1.83
C THR A 27 -0.06 -7.03 -2.00
N TYR A 28 -1.40 -7.10 -1.98
CA TYR A 28 -2.11 -8.36 -2.07
C TYR A 28 -3.47 -8.20 -2.74
N ASN A 29 -3.59 -8.62 -4.00
CA ASN A 29 -4.90 -8.79 -4.62
C ASN A 29 -5.56 -10.02 -3.98
N ILE A 30 -6.61 -9.80 -3.18
CA ILE A 30 -7.29 -10.87 -2.41
C ILE A 30 -8.38 -11.58 -3.22
N ARG A 31 -8.58 -11.19 -4.47
CA ARG A 31 -9.65 -11.65 -5.37
C ARG A 31 -11.05 -11.36 -4.82
N GLN A 32 -11.82 -10.68 -5.61
CA GLN A 32 -13.19 -10.30 -5.29
C GLN A 32 -14.09 -11.50 -4.95
N LEU A 33 -15.14 -11.23 -4.21
CA LEU A 33 -16.22 -12.17 -4.00
C LEU A 33 -16.99 -12.38 -5.31
N ASN A 34 -17.09 -13.63 -5.80
CA ASN A 34 -17.85 -13.94 -6.99
C ASN A 34 -18.55 -15.32 -6.89
N ALA A 35 -19.64 -15.48 -7.62
CA ALA A 35 -20.47 -16.68 -7.58
C ALA A 35 -19.75 -17.90 -8.15
N LYS A 36 -18.87 -17.73 -9.14
CA LYS A 36 -18.13 -18.83 -9.76
C LYS A 36 -17.20 -19.49 -8.75
N ASP A 37 -16.39 -18.71 -8.03
CA ASP A 37 -15.48 -19.23 -7.01
C ASP A 37 -16.25 -19.96 -5.91
N THR A 38 -17.41 -19.44 -5.51
CA THR A 38 -18.29 -20.09 -4.52
C THR A 38 -18.79 -21.44 -5.02
N ALA A 39 -19.24 -21.52 -6.28
CA ALA A 39 -19.71 -22.75 -6.89
C ALA A 39 -18.59 -23.80 -7.06
N GLU A 40 -17.36 -23.36 -7.29
CA GLU A 40 -16.18 -24.21 -7.41
C GLU A 40 -15.55 -24.60 -6.04
N GLY A 41 -16.15 -24.19 -4.93
CA GLY A 41 -15.68 -24.49 -3.59
C GLY A 41 -14.52 -23.61 -3.10
N ASN A 42 -14.23 -22.49 -3.78
CA ASN A 42 -13.22 -21.51 -3.43
C ASN A 42 -13.82 -20.16 -3.01
N GLY A 43 -15.03 -20.20 -2.43
CA GLY A 43 -15.73 -19.02 -1.93
C GLY A 43 -14.96 -18.26 -0.84
N TRP A 44 -15.45 -17.08 -0.50
CA TRP A 44 -14.79 -16.18 0.45
C TRP A 44 -14.59 -16.82 1.83
N GLU A 45 -15.57 -17.58 2.33
CA GLU A 45 -15.50 -18.24 3.64
C GLU A 45 -14.31 -19.20 3.74
N ARG A 46 -13.94 -19.83 2.63
CA ARG A 46 -12.79 -20.73 2.57
C ARG A 46 -11.48 -19.97 2.39
N ARG A 47 -11.49 -18.86 1.65
CA ARG A 47 -10.29 -18.06 1.38
C ARG A 47 -9.89 -17.17 2.55
N LEU A 48 -10.83 -16.59 3.30
CA LEU A 48 -10.56 -15.68 4.41
C LEU A 48 -9.61 -16.27 5.47
N PRO A 49 -9.76 -17.51 5.96
CA PRO A 49 -8.81 -18.10 6.91
C PRO A 49 -7.40 -18.24 6.35
N VAL A 50 -7.26 -18.57 5.06
CA VAL A 50 -5.97 -18.71 4.38
C VAL A 50 -5.29 -17.34 4.25
N ILE A 51 -6.03 -16.34 3.74
CA ILE A 51 -5.55 -14.96 3.57
C ILE A 51 -5.11 -14.36 4.92
N SER A 52 -5.95 -14.49 5.94
CA SER A 52 -5.64 -13.95 7.27
C SER A 52 -4.47 -14.68 7.95
N SER A 53 -4.31 -15.98 7.69
CA SER A 53 -3.16 -16.76 8.18
C SER A 53 -1.86 -16.36 7.48
N LEU A 54 -1.90 -16.13 6.16
CA LEU A 54 -0.75 -15.63 5.40
C LEU A 54 -0.31 -14.26 5.91
N ILE A 55 -1.25 -13.33 6.11
CA ILE A 55 -0.95 -11.98 6.64
C ILE A 55 -0.32 -12.07 8.03
N ARG A 56 -0.84 -12.93 8.91
CA ARG A 56 -0.28 -13.15 10.26
C ARG A 56 1.07 -13.85 10.22
N PHE A 57 1.28 -14.83 9.33
CA PHE A 57 2.52 -15.56 9.20
C PHE A 57 3.68 -14.66 8.75
N HIS A 58 3.44 -13.82 7.74
CA HIS A 58 4.43 -12.84 7.27
C HIS A 58 4.50 -11.58 8.14
N ASP A 59 3.56 -11.44 9.07
CA ASP A 59 3.48 -10.33 10.03
C ASP A 59 3.53 -8.95 9.36
N PHE A 60 2.81 -8.79 8.25
CA PHE A 60 2.80 -7.50 7.52
C PHE A 60 2.40 -6.35 8.45
N ASP A 61 3.19 -5.30 8.48
CA ASP A 61 2.88 -4.12 9.28
C ASP A 61 1.87 -3.21 8.59
N ILE A 62 1.98 -3.09 7.27
CA ILE A 62 1.07 -2.33 6.40
C ILE A 62 0.99 -3.00 5.03
N PHE A 63 -0.19 -3.06 4.45
CA PHE A 63 -0.35 -3.61 3.09
C PHE A 63 -1.51 -2.98 2.33
N GLY A 64 -1.32 -2.87 1.01
CA GLY A 64 -2.39 -2.56 0.06
C GLY A 64 -3.13 -3.83 -0.34
N ALA A 65 -4.45 -3.81 -0.29
CA ALA A 65 -5.29 -4.91 -0.74
C ALA A 65 -6.18 -4.46 -1.91
N GLN A 66 -6.25 -5.27 -2.97
CA GLN A 66 -7.05 -4.99 -4.16
C GLN A 66 -8.20 -6.00 -4.27
N GLU A 67 -9.23 -5.64 -5.04
CA GLU A 67 -10.46 -6.43 -5.25
C GLU A 67 -11.28 -6.68 -3.97
N VAL A 68 -11.19 -5.80 -3.00
CA VAL A 68 -11.85 -5.96 -1.71
C VAL A 68 -13.28 -5.40 -1.78
N PHE A 69 -14.31 -6.25 -1.71
CA PHE A 69 -15.68 -5.78 -1.46
C PHE A 69 -15.89 -5.44 0.02
N HIS A 70 -16.86 -4.59 0.30
CA HIS A 70 -17.16 -4.15 1.66
C HIS A 70 -17.36 -5.32 2.65
N SER A 71 -18.06 -6.39 2.25
CA SER A 71 -18.22 -7.58 3.08
C SER A 71 -16.91 -8.32 3.35
N GLN A 72 -16.01 -8.39 2.34
CA GLN A 72 -14.68 -8.98 2.52
C GLN A 72 -13.82 -8.14 3.45
N LEU A 73 -13.89 -6.81 3.35
CA LEU A 73 -13.21 -5.87 4.23
C LEU A 73 -13.63 -6.10 5.70
N GLN A 74 -14.93 -6.20 5.97
CA GLN A 74 -15.44 -6.48 7.32
C GLN A 74 -14.96 -7.84 7.84
N GLY A 75 -14.96 -8.87 6.99
CA GLY A 75 -14.42 -10.19 7.33
C GLY A 75 -12.92 -10.13 7.69
N MET A 76 -12.13 -9.40 6.91
CA MET A 76 -10.70 -9.22 7.19
C MET A 76 -10.47 -8.50 8.52
N LEU A 77 -11.20 -7.42 8.82
CA LEU A 77 -11.07 -6.71 10.09
C LEU A 77 -11.43 -7.60 11.28
N ALA A 78 -12.46 -8.43 11.17
CA ALA A 78 -12.82 -9.40 12.20
C ALA A 78 -11.72 -10.46 12.40
N ALA A 79 -11.10 -10.94 11.32
CA ALA A 79 -10.03 -11.94 11.36
C ALA A 79 -8.66 -11.36 11.77
N LEU A 80 -8.47 -10.04 11.65
CA LEU A 80 -7.21 -9.32 11.92
C LEU A 80 -7.42 -8.17 12.93
N PRO A 81 -7.77 -8.48 14.20
CA PRO A 81 -8.21 -7.47 15.18
C PRO A 81 -7.14 -6.42 15.54
N GLY A 82 -5.88 -6.65 15.20
CA GLY A 82 -4.78 -5.68 15.38
C GLY A 82 -4.68 -4.62 14.29
N TYR A 83 -5.45 -4.79 13.21
CA TYR A 83 -5.39 -3.89 12.05
C TYR A 83 -6.55 -2.90 12.04
N ASP A 84 -6.33 -1.82 11.32
CA ASP A 84 -7.32 -0.87 10.87
C ASP A 84 -7.14 -0.64 9.37
N TYR A 85 -7.99 0.14 8.72
CA TYR A 85 -7.91 0.36 7.29
C TYR A 85 -8.17 1.80 6.87
N VAL A 86 -7.77 2.11 5.63
CA VAL A 86 -8.12 3.32 4.87
C VAL A 86 -8.64 2.88 3.50
N GLY A 87 -9.68 3.51 3.03
CA GLY A 87 -10.22 3.29 1.68
C GLY A 87 -11.74 3.37 1.63
N VAL A 88 -12.24 3.51 0.41
CA VAL A 88 -13.66 3.55 0.07
C VAL A 88 -13.92 2.69 -1.17
N GLY A 89 -15.17 2.34 -1.40
CA GLY A 89 -15.60 1.66 -2.61
C GLY A 89 -15.49 2.58 -3.84
N ARG A 90 -14.97 2.05 -4.93
CA ARG A 90 -14.66 2.82 -6.13
C ARG A 90 -15.88 3.35 -6.88
N ASP A 91 -17.07 2.72 -6.70
CA ASP A 91 -18.24 3.06 -7.50
C ASP A 91 -19.01 4.27 -6.96
N ASP A 92 -18.90 4.55 -5.64
CA ASP A 92 -19.66 5.62 -4.98
C ASP A 92 -18.86 6.47 -4.00
N GLY A 93 -17.59 6.10 -3.74
CA GLY A 93 -16.78 6.76 -2.71
C GLY A 93 -17.23 6.45 -1.29
N ALA A 94 -17.99 5.38 -1.10
CA ALA A 94 -18.49 4.91 0.19
C ALA A 94 -18.30 3.39 0.33
N ALA A 95 -19.34 2.58 0.10
CA ALA A 95 -19.29 1.13 0.24
C ALA A 95 -19.48 0.38 -1.09
N GLY A 96 -19.75 1.07 -2.17
CA GLY A 96 -20.05 0.50 -3.48
C GLY A 96 -18.81 0.11 -4.28
N GLY A 97 -18.83 -1.10 -4.84
CA GLY A 97 -17.76 -1.63 -5.67
C GLY A 97 -16.55 -2.13 -4.89
N GLU A 98 -15.47 -2.35 -5.62
CA GLU A 98 -14.20 -2.82 -5.04
C GLU A 98 -13.43 -1.66 -4.40
N TYR A 99 -12.77 -1.96 -3.28
CA TYR A 99 -11.79 -1.09 -2.65
C TYR A 99 -10.39 -1.40 -3.16
N SER A 100 -9.54 -0.39 -3.22
CA SER A 100 -8.10 -0.51 -3.07
C SER A 100 -7.79 -0.06 -1.64
N ALA A 101 -7.80 -0.98 -0.69
CA ALA A 101 -7.74 -0.66 0.73
C ALA A 101 -6.31 -0.74 1.28
N ILE A 102 -5.96 0.14 2.21
CA ILE A 102 -4.71 0.07 2.97
C ILE A 102 -5.04 -0.49 4.35
N PHE A 103 -4.49 -1.65 4.69
CA PHE A 103 -4.56 -2.21 6.04
C PHE A 103 -3.26 -1.95 6.79
N TYR A 104 -3.35 -1.58 8.08
CA TYR A 104 -2.17 -1.26 8.87
C TYR A 104 -2.34 -1.66 10.35
N LYS A 105 -1.25 -2.06 11.00
CA LYS A 105 -1.24 -2.36 12.44
C LYS A 105 -1.45 -1.10 13.26
N ARG A 106 -2.57 -1.01 14.00
CA ARG A 106 -2.91 0.14 14.88
C ARG A 106 -1.89 0.38 15.99
N GLY A 107 -1.27 -0.67 16.49
CA GLY A 107 -0.26 -0.56 17.53
C GLY A 107 1.03 0.11 17.06
N ARG A 108 1.37 -0.07 15.78
CA ARG A 108 2.59 0.47 15.18
C ARG A 108 2.37 1.84 14.55
N PHE A 109 1.35 1.98 13.73
CA PHE A 109 1.14 3.20 12.96
C PHE A 109 0.00 4.05 13.52
N ARG A 110 0.17 5.36 13.43
CA ARG A 110 -0.89 6.35 13.61
C ARG A 110 -1.19 6.98 12.27
N LEU A 111 -2.42 6.84 11.81
CA LEU A 111 -2.90 7.55 10.64
C LEU A 111 -2.97 9.05 10.97
N LEU A 112 -2.34 9.87 10.15
CA LEU A 112 -2.29 11.33 10.27
C LEU A 112 -3.28 12.00 9.34
N ASP A 113 -3.40 11.46 8.12
CA ASP A 113 -4.28 11.96 7.07
C ASP A 113 -4.55 10.85 6.07
N SER A 114 -5.66 10.92 5.33
CA SER A 114 -5.99 9.92 4.31
C SER A 114 -6.96 10.48 3.28
N GLY A 115 -6.97 9.85 2.13
CA GLY A 115 -7.90 10.18 1.07
C GLY A 115 -7.82 9.20 -0.09
N HIS A 116 -8.48 9.58 -1.14
CA HIS A 116 -8.53 8.81 -2.37
C HIS A 116 -8.75 9.75 -3.57
N PHE A 117 -8.51 9.24 -4.75
CA PHE A 117 -8.87 9.89 -6.00
C PHE A 117 -9.14 8.85 -7.07
N TRP A 118 -10.05 9.19 -8.01
CA TRP A 118 -10.35 8.30 -9.11
C TRP A 118 -9.31 8.43 -10.22
N LEU A 119 -9.01 7.30 -10.86
CA LEU A 119 -8.08 7.25 -11.98
C LEU A 119 -8.83 7.59 -13.28
N SER A 120 -9.11 8.87 -13.44
CA SER A 120 -9.85 9.44 -14.57
C SER A 120 -9.45 10.89 -14.80
N GLU A 121 -9.96 11.49 -15.87
CA GLU A 121 -9.76 12.89 -16.22
C GLU A 121 -10.34 13.85 -15.16
N ASP A 122 -11.33 13.38 -14.38
CA ASP A 122 -11.83 14.08 -13.19
C ASP A 122 -11.61 13.21 -11.94
N PRO A 123 -10.47 13.38 -11.26
CA PRO A 123 -10.14 12.54 -10.11
C PRO A 123 -10.96 12.83 -8.85
N SER A 124 -11.85 13.80 -8.86
CA SER A 124 -12.64 14.22 -7.69
C SER A 124 -13.91 13.39 -7.48
N LYS A 125 -14.34 12.61 -8.47
CA LYS A 125 -15.60 11.84 -8.44
C LYS A 125 -15.49 10.48 -9.13
N PRO A 126 -16.40 9.52 -8.82
CA PRO A 126 -16.46 8.25 -9.52
C PRO A 126 -16.60 8.41 -11.02
N GLY A 127 -15.75 7.72 -11.77
CA GLY A 127 -15.79 7.75 -13.24
C GLY A 127 -14.76 6.81 -13.83
N LYS A 128 -15.05 6.33 -15.06
CA LYS A 128 -14.06 5.64 -15.87
C LYS A 128 -13.15 6.67 -16.52
N GLY A 129 -11.85 6.46 -16.42
CA GLY A 129 -10.89 7.33 -17.09
C GLY A 129 -10.47 6.77 -18.44
N TRP A 130 -10.30 7.64 -19.42
CA TRP A 130 -9.77 7.32 -20.74
C TRP A 130 -10.49 6.12 -21.42
N ASP A 131 -9.75 5.07 -21.75
CA ASP A 131 -10.25 3.82 -22.33
C ASP A 131 -10.50 2.71 -21.29
N ALA A 132 -10.60 3.05 -20.00
CA ALA A 132 -10.78 2.09 -18.91
C ALA A 132 -12.07 1.25 -19.06
N LYS A 133 -11.96 -0.05 -18.79
CA LYS A 133 -13.09 -0.97 -18.70
C LYS A 133 -13.94 -0.71 -17.47
N TYR A 134 -13.31 -0.41 -16.34
CA TYR A 134 -13.95 -0.21 -15.04
C TYR A 134 -13.51 1.10 -14.38
N VAL A 135 -14.32 1.56 -13.43
CA VAL A 135 -13.92 2.63 -12.52
C VAL A 135 -12.71 2.16 -11.69
N ARG A 136 -11.70 3.01 -11.57
CA ARG A 136 -10.49 2.71 -10.81
C ARG A 136 -10.20 3.83 -9.82
N ILE A 137 -9.61 3.45 -8.69
CA ILE A 137 -9.35 4.36 -7.56
C ILE A 137 -7.94 4.13 -7.02
N CYS A 138 -7.31 5.19 -6.55
CA CYS A 138 -6.11 5.14 -5.75
C CYS A 138 -6.43 5.65 -4.35
N THR A 139 -6.10 4.88 -3.34
CA THR A 139 -6.22 5.23 -1.92
C THR A 139 -4.86 5.61 -1.36
N TRP A 140 -4.81 6.61 -0.50
CA TRP A 140 -3.59 7.02 0.18
C TRP A 140 -3.81 7.27 1.67
N GLY A 141 -2.76 7.08 2.44
CA GLY A 141 -2.68 7.47 3.83
C GLY A 141 -1.31 8.04 4.18
N ARG A 142 -1.28 9.04 5.06
CA ARG A 142 -0.07 9.56 5.67
C ARG A 142 0.03 9.00 7.08
N PHE A 143 1.12 8.32 7.37
CA PHE A 143 1.31 7.58 8.60
C PHE A 143 2.49 8.11 9.42
N TYR A 144 2.38 7.95 10.73
CA TYR A 144 3.48 8.10 11.68
C TYR A 144 3.81 6.72 12.27
N ASP A 145 5.01 6.22 12.03
CA ASP A 145 5.53 5.02 12.65
C ASP A 145 6.00 5.35 14.08
N ARG A 146 5.35 4.76 15.08
CA ARG A 146 5.64 4.99 16.50
C ARG A 146 7.00 4.44 16.91
N GLN A 147 7.52 3.42 16.20
CA GLN A 147 8.80 2.80 16.49
C GLN A 147 9.96 3.62 15.94
N SER A 148 9.97 3.90 14.63
CA SER A 148 11.03 4.68 14.00
C SER A 148 10.88 6.20 14.19
N ARG A 149 9.69 6.67 14.64
CA ARG A 149 9.32 8.08 14.78
C ARG A 149 9.38 8.85 13.45
N GLN A 150 9.21 8.14 12.33
CA GLN A 150 9.23 8.69 10.99
C GLN A 150 7.82 8.83 10.44
N ARG A 151 7.65 9.76 9.49
CA ARG A 151 6.43 9.89 8.71
C ARG A 151 6.68 9.36 7.32
N PHE A 152 5.63 8.79 6.72
CA PHE A 152 5.65 8.31 5.36
C PHE A 152 4.25 8.30 4.77
N TRP A 153 4.16 8.25 3.44
CA TRP A 153 2.94 8.10 2.69
C TRP A 153 2.86 6.69 2.12
N PHE A 154 1.68 6.14 2.15
CA PHE A 154 1.39 4.84 1.55
C PHE A 154 0.24 4.98 0.57
N PHE A 155 0.47 4.57 -0.67
CA PHE A 155 -0.52 4.55 -1.72
C PHE A 155 -0.79 3.12 -2.14
N THR A 156 -2.06 2.83 -2.51
CA THR A 156 -2.41 1.56 -3.13
C THR A 156 -3.46 1.77 -4.19
N THR A 157 -3.34 1.00 -5.27
CA THR A 157 -4.21 1.13 -6.43
C THR A 157 -4.50 -0.22 -7.07
N HIS A 158 -5.47 -0.24 -7.99
CA HIS A 158 -5.71 -1.33 -8.91
C HIS A 158 -6.04 -0.71 -10.26
N THR A 159 -5.06 -0.68 -11.19
CA THR A 159 -5.23 -0.05 -12.49
C THR A 159 -6.10 -0.88 -13.42
N ASP A 160 -6.53 -0.33 -14.54
CA ASP A 160 -7.38 -1.06 -15.48
C ASP A 160 -6.58 -2.19 -16.16
N HIS A 161 -7.25 -3.33 -16.43
CA HIS A 161 -6.62 -4.50 -17.03
C HIS A 161 -6.76 -4.56 -18.56
N ARG A 162 -7.39 -3.55 -19.18
CA ARG A 162 -7.65 -3.53 -20.62
C ARG A 162 -7.21 -2.26 -21.33
N GLY A 163 -7.48 -1.11 -20.72
CA GLY A 163 -7.21 0.18 -21.33
C GLY A 163 -5.75 0.57 -21.20
N GLU A 164 -4.96 0.43 -22.25
CA GLU A 164 -3.53 0.80 -22.22
C GLU A 164 -3.32 2.29 -21.97
N GLN A 165 -4.20 3.14 -22.53
CA GLN A 165 -4.16 4.57 -22.24
C GLN A 165 -4.51 4.84 -20.77
N ALA A 166 -5.57 4.21 -20.27
CA ALA A 166 -5.97 4.36 -18.87
C ALA A 166 -4.89 3.90 -17.90
N GLN A 167 -4.18 2.81 -18.20
CA GLN A 167 -3.02 2.35 -17.40
C GLN A 167 -1.92 3.40 -17.37
N ALA A 168 -1.52 3.91 -18.54
CA ALA A 168 -0.44 4.89 -18.64
C ALA A 168 -0.79 6.23 -17.96
N GLU A 169 -1.99 6.75 -18.22
CA GLU A 169 -2.43 8.02 -17.65
C GLU A 169 -2.71 7.91 -16.14
N SER A 170 -3.18 6.74 -15.66
CA SER A 170 -3.28 6.46 -14.23
C SER A 170 -1.92 6.55 -13.54
N CYS A 171 -0.87 6.00 -14.14
CA CYS A 171 0.48 6.11 -13.59
C CYS A 171 0.96 7.58 -13.52
N ARG A 172 0.71 8.38 -14.57
CA ARG A 172 1.03 9.82 -14.56
C ARG A 172 0.26 10.59 -13.49
N LEU A 173 -1.05 10.32 -13.38
CA LEU A 173 -1.90 10.94 -12.36
C LEU A 173 -1.42 10.59 -10.95
N ILE A 174 -1.08 9.34 -10.69
CA ILE A 174 -0.54 8.90 -9.39
C ILE A 174 0.76 9.64 -9.07
N LEU A 175 1.70 9.74 -10.01
CA LEU A 175 2.94 10.49 -9.82
C LEU A 175 2.68 11.98 -9.52
N ALA A 176 1.80 12.63 -10.29
CA ALA A 176 1.43 14.01 -10.06
C ALA A 176 0.81 14.22 -8.66
N LYS A 177 -0.03 13.28 -8.20
CA LYS A 177 -0.61 13.32 -6.85
C LYS A 177 0.42 13.06 -5.75
N ILE A 178 1.40 12.21 -5.98
CA ILE A 178 2.52 12.01 -5.07
C ILE A 178 3.33 13.31 -4.92
N GLU A 179 3.66 13.99 -6.01
CA GLU A 179 4.38 15.26 -5.95
C GLU A 179 3.58 16.35 -5.23
N GLU A 180 2.29 16.47 -5.55
CA GLU A 180 1.37 17.46 -4.96
C GLU A 180 1.24 17.26 -3.43
N LEU A 181 0.97 16.03 -3.00
CA LEU A 181 0.63 15.70 -1.62
C LEU A 181 1.87 15.53 -0.72
N CYS A 182 2.86 14.79 -1.20
CA CYS A 182 3.94 14.30 -0.34
C CYS A 182 5.10 15.30 -0.17
N ARG A 183 5.27 16.23 -1.11
CA ARG A 183 6.27 17.32 -1.03
C ARG A 183 7.68 16.85 -0.62
N GLY A 184 8.11 15.70 -1.17
CA GLY A 184 9.41 15.11 -0.89
C GLY A 184 9.49 14.25 0.39
N GLU A 185 8.38 14.01 1.10
CA GLU A 185 8.35 13.00 2.16
C GLU A 185 8.45 11.58 1.57
N ARG A 186 8.83 10.62 2.38
CA ARG A 186 8.94 9.20 1.96
C ARG A 186 7.62 8.65 1.48
N VAL A 187 7.63 7.95 0.35
CA VAL A 187 6.45 7.36 -0.29
C VAL A 187 6.67 5.88 -0.53
N ILE A 188 5.62 5.11 -0.30
CA ILE A 188 5.49 3.72 -0.73
C ILE A 188 4.27 3.65 -1.63
N LEU A 189 4.45 3.18 -2.86
CA LEU A 189 3.37 2.90 -3.79
C LEU A 189 3.26 1.39 -3.98
N THR A 190 2.05 0.87 -3.77
CA THR A 190 1.71 -0.53 -3.98
C THR A 190 0.50 -0.66 -4.88
N GLY A 191 0.24 -1.84 -5.41
CA GLY A 191 -0.97 -2.06 -6.18
C GLY A 191 -0.91 -3.30 -7.05
N ASP A 192 -2.04 -3.57 -7.68
CA ASP A 192 -2.15 -4.42 -8.86
C ASP A 192 -2.19 -3.51 -10.08
N PHE A 193 -1.08 -3.39 -10.76
CA PHE A 193 -0.95 -2.48 -11.90
C PHE A 193 -1.44 -3.11 -13.21
N ASN A 194 -1.76 -4.41 -13.23
CA ASN A 194 -2.22 -5.13 -14.42
C ASN A 194 -1.30 -4.97 -15.64
N VAL A 195 -0.02 -4.77 -15.41
CA VAL A 195 0.99 -4.58 -16.47
C VAL A 195 2.28 -5.33 -16.13
N GLY A 196 2.98 -5.76 -17.16
CA GLY A 196 4.32 -6.33 -17.03
C GLY A 196 5.42 -5.26 -17.05
N GLU A 197 6.61 -5.65 -16.66
CA GLU A 197 7.81 -4.80 -16.54
C GLU A 197 8.26 -4.15 -17.88
N THR A 198 7.83 -4.71 -19.00
CA THR A 198 8.12 -4.17 -20.35
C THR A 198 7.10 -3.16 -20.85
N SER A 199 6.05 -2.92 -20.06
CA SER A 199 4.97 -2.01 -20.46
C SER A 199 5.38 -0.54 -20.37
N ARG A 200 4.68 0.30 -21.18
CA ARG A 200 4.80 1.76 -21.10
C ARG A 200 4.45 2.29 -19.72
N SER A 201 3.44 1.72 -19.08
CA SER A 201 2.97 2.14 -17.77
C SER A 201 4.00 1.89 -16.68
N TYR A 202 4.68 0.73 -16.71
CA TYR A 202 5.79 0.45 -15.82
C TYR A 202 6.96 1.43 -16.05
N ALA A 203 7.33 1.69 -17.30
CA ALA A 203 8.40 2.64 -17.62
C ALA A 203 8.10 4.06 -17.09
N ILE A 204 6.85 4.51 -17.12
CA ILE A 204 6.44 5.80 -16.55
C ILE A 204 6.74 5.88 -15.05
N LEU A 205 6.46 4.83 -14.28
CA LEU A 205 6.74 4.79 -12.84
C LEU A 205 8.24 4.67 -12.56
N ARG A 206 8.92 3.72 -13.22
CA ARG A 206 10.35 3.44 -13.04
C ARG A 206 11.23 4.64 -13.37
N ASP A 207 10.96 5.31 -14.49
CA ASP A 207 11.79 6.39 -15.01
C ASP A 207 11.38 7.78 -14.47
N SER A 208 10.46 7.82 -13.51
CA SER A 208 9.93 9.07 -12.93
C SER A 208 10.95 9.89 -12.14
N GLY A 209 11.98 9.25 -11.62
CA GLY A 209 12.90 9.87 -10.66
C GLY A 209 12.28 10.11 -9.26
N ILE A 210 11.00 9.76 -9.06
CA ILE A 210 10.25 9.90 -7.80
C ILE A 210 10.25 8.57 -7.03
N LEU A 211 10.09 7.46 -7.75
CA LEU A 211 9.98 6.12 -7.20
C LEU A 211 11.16 5.25 -7.67
N SER A 212 11.47 4.25 -6.87
CA SER A 212 12.41 3.19 -7.23
C SER A 212 11.70 1.85 -7.05
N ASP A 213 11.88 0.93 -8.01
CA ASP A 213 11.35 -0.41 -7.88
C ASP A 213 12.07 -1.16 -6.74
N THR A 214 11.30 -1.65 -5.80
CA THR A 214 11.85 -2.41 -4.66
C THR A 214 12.43 -3.74 -5.08
N TYR A 215 11.96 -4.33 -6.19
CA TYR A 215 12.54 -5.54 -6.75
C TYR A 215 13.97 -5.30 -7.26
N ASP A 216 14.21 -4.18 -7.95
CA ASP A 216 15.53 -3.82 -8.46
C ASP A 216 16.53 -3.47 -7.36
N THR A 217 16.03 -2.88 -6.27
CA THR A 217 16.86 -2.40 -5.16
C THR A 217 17.01 -3.41 -4.01
N ALA A 218 16.24 -4.50 -4.01
CA ALA A 218 16.29 -5.52 -2.96
C ALA A 218 17.60 -6.32 -2.99
N GLU A 219 18.22 -6.48 -1.82
CA GLU A 219 19.40 -7.33 -1.64
C GLU A 219 19.07 -8.83 -1.84
N ILE A 220 17.87 -9.24 -1.38
CA ILE A 220 17.38 -10.62 -1.51
C ILE A 220 16.06 -10.60 -2.29
N ARG A 221 15.99 -11.39 -3.36
CA ARG A 221 14.81 -11.56 -4.20
C ARG A 221 14.31 -12.99 -4.07
N TYR A 222 13.01 -13.15 -3.82
CA TYR A 222 12.41 -14.49 -3.66
C TYR A 222 12.06 -15.15 -5.00
N ALA A 223 11.59 -14.38 -5.98
CA ALA A 223 11.17 -14.88 -7.28
C ALA A 223 11.73 -14.00 -8.41
N GLU A 224 12.02 -14.63 -9.56
CA GLU A 224 12.53 -13.96 -10.76
C GLU A 224 11.44 -13.64 -11.78
N THR A 225 10.19 -14.01 -11.49
CA THR A 225 9.05 -13.87 -12.39
C THR A 225 7.96 -13.00 -11.79
N GLY A 226 7.08 -12.49 -12.68
CA GLY A 226 5.89 -11.72 -12.25
C GLY A 226 5.01 -12.45 -11.23
N THR A 227 4.20 -11.70 -10.52
CA THR A 227 3.38 -12.19 -9.42
C THR A 227 1.99 -12.69 -9.85
N GLU A 228 1.69 -12.69 -11.14
CA GLU A 228 0.44 -13.22 -11.68
C GLU A 228 0.50 -14.74 -11.76
N ASN A 229 -0.47 -15.39 -11.08
CA ASN A 229 -0.66 -16.84 -11.14
C ASN A 229 -1.89 -17.15 -12.01
N TRP A 230 -1.71 -17.91 -13.06
CA TRP A 230 -2.77 -18.41 -13.95
C TRP A 230 -3.44 -19.66 -13.39
#